data_a8f45073533fe2f4d1cd1617ddf644a5
#
_entry.id   a8f45073533fe2f4d1cd1617ddf644a5
#
_cell.length_a   1.000
_cell.length_b   1.000
_cell.length_c   1.000
_cell.angle_alpha   90.00
_cell.angle_beta   90.00
_cell.angle_gamma   90.00
#
_symmetry.space_group_name_H-M   'P 1'
#
loop_
_entity.id
_entity.type
_entity.pdbx_description
1 polymer ?
#
loop_
_entity_poly.entity_id
_entity_poly.type
_entity_poly.pdbx_seq_one_letter_code
_entity_poly.pdbx_strand_id
1 'polypeptide(L)'
;MKIATWNINSVRLRLKTVLAFLQQADIDVLCLQETKTQNMHFPAEAFAAAGWSHQAIRGEKSYNGVAIIARQPLAKIDHMEWTGKSDCRHIWAMTNDGIGIHNFYVPAGGDVPDMEKNPKFAHKLRFIDEMTSYFSCLLYTSPSPRDRQKSRMPSSA
;
A
#
# COMPACT_ATOMS: atom_id res chain seq x y z
N MET A 1 -11.97 -10.92 4.11
CA MET A 1 -10.68 -10.23 4.34
C MET A 1 -10.96 -8.84 4.88
N LYS A 2 -10.36 -8.50 6.04
CA LYS A 2 -10.43 -7.17 6.66
C LYS A 2 -9.10 -6.47 6.46
N ILE A 3 -9.14 -5.28 5.85
CA ILE A 3 -7.95 -4.48 5.57
C ILE A 3 -8.02 -3.20 6.39
N ALA A 4 -6.93 -2.85 7.06
CA ALA A 4 -6.76 -1.57 7.72
C ALA A 4 -5.61 -0.77 7.11
N THR A 5 -5.68 0.54 7.21
CA THR A 5 -4.61 1.46 6.81
C THR A 5 -4.31 2.42 7.95
N TRP A 6 -3.01 2.67 8.20
CA TRP A 6 -2.60 3.51 9.31
C TRP A 6 -1.28 4.24 9.02
N ASN A 7 -1.32 5.56 9.02
CA ASN A 7 -0.09 6.35 9.09
C ASN A 7 0.45 6.26 10.52
N ILE A 8 1.52 5.48 10.70
CA ILE A 8 2.02 5.10 12.03
C ILE A 8 3.06 6.09 12.59
N ASN A 9 3.59 6.95 11.76
CA ASN A 9 4.63 7.91 12.15
C ASN A 9 5.74 7.26 13.01
N SER A 10 6.49 6.35 12.42
CA SER A 10 7.54 5.48 12.99
C SER A 10 7.02 4.17 13.59
N VAL A 11 7.19 3.09 12.82
CA VAL A 11 6.79 1.73 13.22
C VAL A 11 7.53 1.25 14.47
N ARG A 12 8.81 1.58 14.61
CA ARG A 12 9.63 1.13 15.77
C ARG A 12 9.16 1.76 17.08
N LEU A 13 8.79 3.04 17.06
CA LEU A 13 8.30 3.74 18.25
C LEU A 13 6.92 3.24 18.69
N ARG A 14 6.09 2.82 17.74
CA ARG A 14 4.69 2.45 17.98
C ARG A 14 4.41 0.95 17.86
N LEU A 15 5.46 0.13 17.79
CA LEU A 15 5.33 -1.30 17.58
C LEU A 15 4.34 -1.96 18.55
N LYS A 16 4.47 -1.70 19.85
CA LYS A 16 3.57 -2.26 20.87
C LYS A 16 2.09 -1.90 20.60
N THR A 17 1.83 -0.65 20.23
CA THR A 17 0.47 -0.16 19.93
C THR A 17 -0.09 -0.84 18.67
N VAL A 18 0.73 -0.99 17.63
CA VAL A 18 0.31 -1.67 16.39
C VAL A 18 0.01 -3.13 16.64
N LEU A 19 0.86 -3.84 17.39
CA LEU A 19 0.63 -5.24 17.72
C LEU A 19 -0.65 -5.43 18.56
N ALA A 20 -0.89 -4.57 19.54
CA ALA A 20 -2.13 -4.59 20.32
C ALA A 20 -3.37 -4.35 19.45
N PHE A 21 -3.32 -3.39 18.53
CA PHE A 21 -4.39 -3.14 17.56
C PHE A 21 -4.67 -4.36 16.68
N LEU A 22 -3.64 -4.97 16.13
CA LEU A 22 -3.79 -6.16 15.28
C LEU A 22 -4.48 -7.31 16.00
N GLN A 23 -4.12 -7.55 17.27
CA GLN A 23 -4.71 -8.61 18.10
C GLN A 23 -6.19 -8.34 18.43
N GLN A 24 -6.55 -7.07 18.69
CA GLN A 24 -7.90 -6.69 19.08
C GLN A 24 -8.88 -6.57 17.90
N ALA A 25 -8.40 -6.05 16.77
CA ALA A 25 -9.27 -5.68 15.65
C ALA A 25 -9.52 -6.81 14.64
N ASP A 26 -8.87 -7.96 14.81
CA ASP A 26 -8.98 -9.12 13.91
C ASP A 26 -8.78 -8.73 12.43
N ILE A 27 -7.66 -8.08 12.15
CA ILE A 27 -7.28 -7.56 10.84
C ILE A 27 -6.49 -8.63 10.06
N ASP A 28 -6.84 -8.87 8.80
CA ASP A 28 -6.11 -9.78 7.92
C ASP A 28 -4.89 -9.11 7.28
N VAL A 29 -5.04 -7.84 6.87
CA VAL A 29 -4.01 -7.05 6.21
C VAL A 29 -3.94 -5.66 6.80
N LEU A 30 -2.73 -5.20 7.15
CA LEU A 30 -2.46 -3.85 7.61
C LEU A 30 -1.51 -3.13 6.65
N CYS A 31 -1.96 -2.00 6.11
CA CYS A 31 -1.16 -1.07 5.31
C CYS A 31 -0.62 0.05 6.21
N LEU A 32 0.70 0.12 6.37
CA LEU A 32 1.37 1.15 7.17
C LEU A 32 1.99 2.21 6.28
N GLN A 33 1.89 3.48 6.66
CA GLN A 33 2.60 4.60 6.07
C GLN A 33 3.47 5.28 7.14
N GLU A 34 4.47 6.00 6.71
CA GLU A 34 5.51 6.62 7.56
C GLU A 34 6.18 5.64 8.52
N THR A 35 6.63 4.50 7.98
CA THR A 35 7.37 3.52 8.78
C THR A 35 8.69 4.08 9.32
N LYS A 36 9.29 5.07 8.61
CA LYS A 36 10.49 5.83 8.99
C LYS A 36 11.67 4.93 9.38
N THR A 37 11.82 3.81 8.70
CA THR A 37 12.88 2.84 8.96
C THR A 37 13.31 2.16 7.68
N GLN A 38 14.59 1.86 7.55
CA GLN A 38 15.11 1.04 6.46
C GLN A 38 14.59 -0.40 6.59
N ASN A 39 14.51 -1.13 5.48
CA ASN A 39 13.99 -2.50 5.44
C ASN A 39 14.68 -3.41 6.47
N MET A 40 16.01 -3.33 6.59
CA MET A 40 16.82 -4.13 7.51
C MET A 40 16.53 -3.87 9.00
N HIS A 41 15.92 -2.73 9.32
CA HIS A 41 15.58 -2.33 10.70
C HIS A 41 14.08 -2.38 10.98
N PHE A 42 13.30 -2.86 10.02
CA PHE A 42 11.88 -3.07 10.22
C PHE A 42 11.64 -4.23 11.20
N PRO A 43 10.73 -4.11 12.16
CA PRO A 43 10.52 -5.12 13.19
C PRO A 43 9.72 -6.33 12.66
N ALA A 44 10.20 -6.95 11.59
CA ALA A 44 9.51 -8.02 10.86
C ALA A 44 9.23 -9.24 11.73
N GLU A 45 10.19 -9.62 12.59
CA GLU A 45 10.06 -10.78 13.49
C GLU A 45 8.94 -10.60 14.51
N ALA A 46 8.75 -9.37 15.03
CA ALA A 46 7.69 -9.09 15.98
C ALA A 46 6.30 -9.24 15.37
N PHE A 47 6.12 -8.82 14.11
CA PHE A 47 4.87 -9.03 13.36
C PHE A 47 4.65 -10.51 13.04
N ALA A 48 5.69 -11.23 12.63
CA ALA A 48 5.61 -12.65 12.35
C ALA A 48 5.23 -13.45 13.59
N ALA A 49 5.84 -13.16 14.73
CA ALA A 49 5.53 -13.79 16.02
C ALA A 49 4.08 -13.52 16.48
N ALA A 50 3.51 -12.38 16.07
CA ALA A 50 2.12 -12.03 16.37
C ALA A 50 1.10 -12.64 15.36
N GLY A 51 1.56 -13.38 14.33
CA GLY A 51 0.71 -14.06 13.36
C GLY A 51 0.59 -13.35 11.99
N TRP A 52 1.34 -12.27 11.77
CA TRP A 52 1.42 -11.55 10.48
C TRP A 52 2.79 -11.77 9.83
N SER A 53 3.01 -12.99 9.33
CA SER A 53 4.31 -13.44 8.82
C SER A 53 4.59 -13.03 7.37
N HIS A 54 3.59 -12.59 6.61
CA HIS A 54 3.75 -12.20 5.22
C HIS A 54 3.83 -10.68 5.11
N GLN A 55 4.97 -10.17 4.63
CA GLN A 55 5.26 -8.74 4.72
C GLN A 55 5.92 -8.24 3.44
N ALA A 56 5.40 -7.14 2.92
CA ALA A 56 6.01 -6.35 1.86
C ALA A 56 6.46 -5.02 2.46
N ILE A 57 7.76 -4.71 2.42
CA ILE A 57 8.35 -3.58 3.13
C ILE A 57 9.19 -2.77 2.15
N ARG A 58 8.96 -1.46 2.14
CA ARG A 58 9.78 -0.50 1.42
C ARG A 58 10.00 0.73 2.26
N GLY A 59 11.21 0.92 2.74
CA GLY A 59 11.52 2.00 3.66
C GLY A 59 12.90 2.59 3.48
N GLU A 60 13.04 3.83 3.93
CA GLU A 60 14.28 4.59 3.96
C GLU A 60 14.54 5.15 5.35
N LYS A 61 15.75 5.64 5.56
CA LYS A 61 16.18 6.14 6.87
C LYS A 61 15.43 7.43 7.23
N SER A 62 14.72 7.40 8.37
CA SER A 62 14.12 8.56 9.04
C SER A 62 12.92 9.22 8.33
N TYR A 63 12.65 8.90 7.06
CA TYR A 63 11.56 9.51 6.28
C TYR A 63 10.68 8.45 5.65
N ASN A 64 9.46 8.86 5.24
CA ASN A 64 8.54 8.06 4.44
C ASN A 64 8.46 6.58 4.87
N GLY A 65 8.39 5.69 3.90
CA GLY A 65 8.32 4.25 4.11
C GLY A 65 6.89 3.73 4.20
N VAL A 66 6.65 2.64 3.49
CA VAL A 66 5.37 1.93 3.43
C VAL A 66 5.57 0.45 3.68
N ALA A 67 4.57 -0.21 4.28
CA ALA A 67 4.58 -1.66 4.44
C ALA A 67 3.17 -2.22 4.31
N ILE A 68 3.06 -3.44 3.75
CA ILE A 68 1.86 -4.27 3.78
C ILE A 68 2.19 -5.49 4.64
N ILE A 69 1.43 -5.71 5.68
CA ILE A 69 1.62 -6.78 6.65
C ILE A 69 0.37 -7.66 6.64
N ALA A 70 0.51 -8.96 6.39
CA ALA A 70 -0.60 -9.86 6.16
C ALA A 70 -0.48 -11.19 6.92
N ARG A 71 -1.62 -11.77 7.29
CA ARG A 71 -1.72 -13.15 7.82
C ARG A 71 -1.57 -14.18 6.71
N GLN A 72 -2.06 -13.86 5.51
CA GLN A 72 -2.05 -14.75 4.36
C GLN A 72 -0.88 -14.45 3.42
N PRO A 73 -0.41 -15.44 2.65
CA PRO A 73 0.69 -15.25 1.70
C PRO A 73 0.42 -14.15 0.69
N LEU A 74 1.48 -13.42 0.36
CA LEU A 74 1.52 -12.41 -0.69
C LEU A 74 2.26 -13.01 -1.91
N ALA A 75 1.54 -13.20 -3.02
CA ALA A 75 2.05 -13.92 -4.19
C ALA A 75 3.00 -13.09 -5.06
N LYS A 76 2.76 -11.79 -5.13
CA LYS A 76 3.59 -10.84 -5.87
C LYS A 76 3.78 -9.59 -5.03
N ILE A 77 4.99 -9.05 -5.03
CA ILE A 77 5.32 -7.81 -4.34
C ILE A 77 6.13 -6.96 -5.30
N ASP A 78 5.72 -5.71 -5.50
CA ASP A 78 6.41 -4.76 -6.34
C ASP A 78 6.12 -3.32 -5.91
N HIS A 79 6.76 -2.35 -6.52
CA HIS A 79 6.55 -0.94 -6.27
C HIS A 79 6.72 -0.10 -7.52
N MET A 80 6.25 1.11 -7.48
CA MET A 80 6.44 2.10 -8.54
C MET A 80 7.00 3.39 -7.96
N GLU A 81 7.82 4.06 -8.76
CA GLU A 81 8.28 5.41 -8.49
C GLU A 81 7.22 6.40 -9.00
N TRP A 82 6.90 7.39 -8.19
CA TRP A 82 5.90 8.40 -8.50
C TRP A 82 6.55 9.78 -8.59
N THR A 83 6.13 10.57 -9.55
CA THR A 83 6.67 11.93 -9.81
C THR A 83 8.19 11.95 -10.04
N GLY A 84 8.76 10.84 -10.55
CA GLY A 84 10.19 10.71 -10.80
C GLY A 84 11.05 10.67 -9.53
N LYS A 85 10.47 10.31 -8.37
CA LYS A 85 11.17 10.25 -7.08
C LYS A 85 11.20 8.85 -6.52
N SER A 86 12.38 8.42 -6.07
CA SER A 86 12.57 7.17 -5.32
C SER A 86 12.52 7.45 -3.82
N ASP A 87 11.31 7.74 -3.30
CA ASP A 87 11.10 8.20 -1.93
C ASP A 87 10.19 7.29 -1.09
N CYS A 88 10.15 6.01 -1.39
CA CYS A 88 9.47 4.96 -0.63
C CYS A 88 8.02 5.29 -0.25
N ARG A 89 7.22 5.80 -1.21
CA ARG A 89 5.81 6.18 -0.99
C ARG A 89 4.79 5.18 -1.48
N HIS A 90 5.23 4.14 -2.20
CA HIS A 90 4.34 3.14 -2.76
C HIS A 90 4.92 1.74 -2.66
N ILE A 91 4.08 0.79 -2.33
CA ILE A 91 4.30 -0.65 -2.47
C ILE A 91 2.97 -1.31 -2.79
N TRP A 92 2.98 -2.36 -3.59
CA TRP A 92 1.80 -3.18 -3.79
C TRP A 92 2.13 -4.66 -3.61
N ALA A 93 1.11 -5.42 -3.27
CA ALA A 93 1.20 -6.86 -3.15
C ALA A 93 -0.10 -7.51 -3.65
N MET A 94 0.01 -8.71 -4.19
CA MET A 94 -1.13 -9.51 -4.60
C MET A 94 -1.34 -10.65 -3.61
N THR A 95 -2.55 -10.85 -3.16
CA THR A 95 -2.94 -12.02 -2.36
C THR A 95 -3.06 -13.26 -3.24
N ASN A 96 -3.06 -14.46 -2.65
CA ASN A 96 -3.16 -15.71 -3.41
C ASN A 96 -4.50 -15.87 -4.14
N ASP A 97 -5.55 -15.22 -3.67
CA ASP A 97 -6.88 -15.16 -4.31
C ASP A 97 -7.00 -14.06 -5.38
N GLY A 98 -5.89 -13.41 -5.74
CA GLY A 98 -5.79 -12.49 -6.85
C GLY A 98 -6.21 -11.06 -6.55
N ILE A 99 -6.31 -10.67 -5.29
CA ILE A 99 -6.62 -9.29 -4.91
C ILE A 99 -5.32 -8.49 -4.84
N GLY A 100 -5.21 -7.44 -5.67
CA GLY A 100 -4.11 -6.48 -5.63
C GLY A 100 -4.35 -5.41 -4.55
N ILE A 101 -3.39 -5.25 -3.65
CA ILE A 101 -3.43 -4.26 -2.58
C ILE A 101 -2.32 -3.25 -2.83
N HIS A 102 -2.70 -2.00 -3.06
CA HIS A 102 -1.77 -0.88 -3.20
C HIS A 102 -1.75 -0.05 -1.92
N ASN A 103 -0.58 0.18 -1.38
CA ASN A 103 -0.38 1.04 -0.22
C ASN A 103 0.40 2.29 -0.63
N PHE A 104 -0.23 3.45 -0.48
CA PHE A 104 0.32 4.75 -0.84
C PHE A 104 0.53 5.64 0.39
N TYR A 105 1.65 6.33 0.42
CA TYR A 105 1.87 7.49 1.27
C TYR A 105 1.84 8.76 0.41
N VAL A 106 0.64 9.31 0.22
CA VAL A 106 0.42 10.50 -0.59
C VAL A 106 1.09 11.72 0.04
N PRO A 107 1.82 12.56 -0.73
CA PRO A 107 2.43 13.79 -0.20
C PRO A 107 1.41 14.72 0.48
N ALA A 108 1.80 15.34 1.60
CA ALA A 108 0.91 16.21 2.39
C ALA A 108 0.45 17.47 1.65
N GLY A 109 1.28 18.03 0.77
CA GLY A 109 0.95 19.22 0.00
C GLY A 109 1.22 20.56 0.71
N GLY A 110 1.52 20.57 2.02
CA GLY A 110 1.76 21.81 2.78
C GLY A 110 0.50 22.62 3.04
N ASP A 111 0.65 23.85 3.50
CA ASP A 111 -0.44 24.66 4.08
C ASP A 111 -1.16 25.54 3.05
N VAL A 112 -0.52 25.85 1.92
CA VAL A 112 -1.06 26.73 0.88
C VAL A 112 -1.45 25.91 -0.34
N PRO A 113 -2.74 25.85 -0.72
CA PRO A 113 -3.24 25.10 -1.87
C PRO A 113 -3.09 25.89 -3.19
N ASP A 114 -1.86 26.26 -3.52
CA ASP A 114 -1.50 27.04 -4.70
C ASP A 114 -0.26 26.40 -5.35
N MET A 115 -0.40 25.94 -6.59
CA MET A 115 0.67 25.25 -7.32
C MET A 115 1.86 26.14 -7.65
N GLU A 116 1.63 27.43 -7.87
CA GLU A 116 2.68 28.38 -8.26
C GLU A 116 3.52 28.81 -7.05
N LYS A 117 2.85 28.98 -5.89
CA LYS A 117 3.48 29.46 -4.66
C LYS A 117 3.98 28.35 -3.75
N ASN A 118 3.44 27.14 -3.91
CA ASN A 118 3.76 26.01 -3.04
C ASN A 118 4.21 24.76 -3.81
N PRO A 119 5.52 24.53 -3.95
CA PRO A 119 6.05 23.36 -4.64
C PRO A 119 5.60 22.02 -4.04
N LYS A 120 5.29 21.98 -2.73
CA LYS A 120 4.76 20.77 -2.07
C LYS A 120 3.36 20.45 -2.56
N PHE A 121 2.53 21.47 -2.75
CA PHE A 121 1.20 21.30 -3.30
C PHE A 121 1.22 20.87 -4.76
N ALA A 122 2.08 21.50 -5.57
CA ALA A 122 2.29 21.10 -6.95
C ALA A 122 2.77 19.64 -7.06
N HIS A 123 3.66 19.20 -6.18
CA HIS A 123 4.10 17.81 -6.09
C HIS A 123 2.96 16.85 -5.75
N LYS A 124 2.12 17.20 -4.76
CA LYS A 124 0.94 16.42 -4.39
C LYS A 124 -0.02 16.22 -5.56
N LEU A 125 -0.33 17.29 -6.29
CA LEU A 125 -1.24 17.21 -7.44
C LEU A 125 -0.68 16.32 -8.54
N ARG A 126 0.60 16.47 -8.91
CA ARG A 126 1.24 15.57 -9.87
C ARG A 126 1.19 14.11 -9.44
N PHE A 127 1.42 13.83 -8.15
CA PHE A 127 1.31 12.48 -7.61
C PHE A 127 -0.10 11.91 -7.79
N ILE A 128 -1.13 12.70 -7.52
CA ILE A 128 -2.53 12.31 -7.69
C ILE A 128 -2.87 12.08 -9.16
N ASP A 129 -2.38 12.92 -10.06
CA ASP A 129 -2.61 12.80 -11.50
C ASP A 129 -1.98 11.51 -12.07
N GLU A 130 -0.76 11.17 -11.66
CA GLU A 130 -0.12 9.92 -12.03
C GLU A 130 -0.88 8.71 -11.49
N MET A 131 -1.34 8.75 -10.23
CA MET A 131 -2.19 7.70 -9.65
C MET A 131 -3.48 7.54 -10.45
N THR A 132 -4.16 8.64 -10.77
CA THR A 132 -5.41 8.63 -11.55
C THR A 132 -5.20 8.00 -12.92
N SER A 133 -4.14 8.38 -13.61
CA SER A 133 -3.79 7.81 -14.91
C SER A 133 -3.52 6.31 -14.85
N TYR A 134 -2.76 5.87 -13.86
CA TYR A 134 -2.43 4.47 -13.64
C TYR A 134 -3.68 3.62 -13.38
N PHE A 135 -4.53 4.02 -12.44
CA PHE A 135 -5.74 3.25 -12.11
C PHE A 135 -6.81 3.31 -13.20
N SER A 136 -6.91 4.39 -13.94
CA SER A 136 -7.77 4.45 -15.12
C SER A 136 -7.34 3.41 -16.17
N CYS A 137 -6.04 3.29 -16.42
CA CYS A 137 -5.51 2.28 -17.35
C CYS A 137 -5.83 0.84 -16.86
N LEU A 138 -5.69 0.55 -15.57
CA LEU A 138 -6.01 -0.76 -14.99
C LEU A 138 -7.50 -1.10 -15.12
N LEU A 139 -8.40 -0.12 -14.96
CA LEU A 139 -9.84 -0.33 -15.12
C LEU A 139 -10.20 -0.74 -16.55
N TYR A 140 -9.52 -0.20 -17.56
CA TYR A 140 -9.76 -0.56 -18.97
C TYR A 140 -9.13 -1.90 -19.37
N THR A 141 -8.04 -2.31 -18.71
CA THR A 141 -7.31 -3.55 -19.05
C THR A 141 -7.73 -4.76 -18.21
N SER A 142 -8.39 -4.54 -17.08
CA SER A 142 -8.88 -5.64 -16.24
C SER A 142 -10.21 -6.17 -16.79
N PRO A 143 -10.37 -7.50 -16.97
CA PRO A 143 -11.64 -8.07 -17.41
C PRO A 143 -12.74 -7.75 -16.38
N SER A 144 -13.82 -7.13 -16.85
CA SER A 144 -14.97 -6.82 -16.02
C SER A 144 -15.55 -8.12 -15.41
N PRO A 145 -16.08 -8.11 -14.19
CA PRO A 145 -16.87 -9.23 -13.66
C PRO A 145 -18.00 -9.69 -14.60
N ARG A 146 -18.56 -8.77 -15.41
CA ARG A 146 -19.56 -9.07 -16.44
C ARG A 146 -19.00 -9.89 -17.62
N ASP A 147 -17.72 -9.70 -17.97
CA ASP A 147 -17.08 -10.45 -19.06
C ASP A 147 -16.81 -11.89 -18.66
N ARG A 148 -16.59 -12.17 -17.37
CA ARG A 148 -16.47 -13.53 -16.84
C ARG A 148 -17.81 -14.33 -16.86
N GLN A 149 -18.94 -13.65 -16.84
CA GLN A 149 -20.26 -14.32 -16.96
C GLN A 149 -20.56 -14.74 -18.39
N LYS A 150 -20.13 -13.98 -19.41
CA LYS A 150 -20.33 -14.35 -20.81
C LYS A 150 -19.55 -15.59 -21.24
N SER A 151 -18.40 -15.85 -20.63
CA SER A 151 -17.56 -17.03 -20.95
C SER A 151 -18.07 -18.34 -20.33
N ARG A 152 -19.14 -18.31 -19.52
CA ARG A 152 -19.76 -19.49 -18.87
C ARG A 152 -21.08 -19.92 -19.49
N MET A 153 -21.55 -19.30 -20.58
CA MET A 153 -22.69 -19.82 -21.32
C MET A 153 -22.26 -21.04 -22.14
N PRO A 154 -22.84 -22.23 -21.93
CA PRO A 154 -22.60 -23.37 -22.81
C PRO A 154 -23.09 -22.99 -24.21
N SER A 155 -22.27 -23.23 -25.22
CA SER A 155 -22.71 -23.20 -26.60
C SER A 155 -23.80 -24.29 -26.74
N SER A 156 -25.05 -23.88 -26.87
CA SER A 156 -26.14 -24.81 -27.27
C SER A 156 -25.80 -25.31 -28.66
N ALA A 157 -25.61 -26.64 -28.73
CA ALA A 157 -25.58 -27.40 -29.96
C ALA A 157 -26.93 -27.35 -30.68
#